data_0c76bb1e5c2adaacccfc9aa6c2e71e77
#
_entry.id   0c76bb1e5c2adaacccfc9aa6c2e71e77
#
_cell.length_a   1.000
_cell.length_b   1.000
_cell.length_c   1.000
_cell.angle_alpha   90.00
_cell.angle_beta   90.00
_cell.angle_gamma   90.00
#
_symmetry.space_group_name_H-M   'P 1'
#
loop_
_entity.id
_entity.type
_entity.pdbx_description
1 polymer ?
#
loop_
_entity_poly.entity_id
_entity_poly.type
_entity_poly.pdbx_seq_one_letter_code
_entity_poly.pdbx_strand_id
1 'polypeptide(L)'
;KVINSADLAFLCLPDAASKEVVPLLRPDVKVLDTSTAFRTDPNWVYGFPELRGQKEKIKNACRVAVPGCYASGFISIMRPLVELGLAGAGDFYSCTGISGYSGGGKKMIADYESPDRPAHSKLDAPKSYGLSLAHKHLPEMQKISGLANPPAFVPVVCDYYSGMQVLVPFQPVWGGAEKVAAGLAEYYRDAATIKVHALNEPLPENGLYSNAMAGTDRMELYSTVNAAGDQMMLVSLFDNLGKGSSGAAVQCMNLMLGLEETKGLE
;
A
#
# COMPACT_ATOMS: atom_id res chain seq x y z
N LYS A 1 -24.04 9.05 -18.55
CA LYS A 1 -23.68 9.36 -19.97
C LYS A 1 -22.23 9.88 -20.07
N VAL A 2 -21.80 10.83 -19.22
CA VAL A 2 -20.47 11.48 -19.30
C VAL A 2 -19.31 10.46 -19.21
N ILE A 3 -19.31 9.54 -18.25
CA ILE A 3 -18.21 8.54 -18.10
C ILE A 3 -18.09 7.69 -19.38
N ASN A 4 -19.20 7.34 -20.01
CA ASN A 4 -19.20 6.53 -21.24
C ASN A 4 -18.72 7.28 -22.51
N SER A 5 -18.38 8.56 -22.42
CA SER A 5 -17.71 9.29 -23.52
C SER A 5 -16.20 9.43 -23.32
N ALA A 6 -15.69 8.92 -22.20
CA ALA A 6 -14.26 8.91 -21.91
C ALA A 6 -13.60 7.58 -22.33
N ASP A 7 -12.30 7.61 -22.58
CA ASP A 7 -11.48 6.42 -22.81
C ASP A 7 -11.08 5.76 -21.51
N LEU A 8 -10.92 6.57 -20.44
CA LEU A 8 -10.56 6.13 -19.10
C LEU A 8 -11.26 6.99 -18.03
N ALA A 9 -11.66 6.35 -16.93
CA ALA A 9 -12.27 7.01 -15.79
C ALA A 9 -11.66 6.56 -14.47
N PHE A 10 -11.44 7.52 -13.56
CA PHE A 10 -11.17 7.25 -12.16
C PHE A 10 -12.48 7.29 -11.37
N LEU A 11 -12.76 6.25 -10.61
CA LEU A 11 -13.87 6.20 -9.68
C LEU A 11 -13.36 6.44 -8.26
N CYS A 12 -13.52 7.67 -7.77
CA CYS A 12 -13.17 8.07 -6.41
C CYS A 12 -14.46 8.14 -5.56
N LEU A 13 -15.19 7.03 -5.51
CA LEU A 13 -16.53 6.92 -4.93
C LEU A 13 -16.51 5.99 -3.69
N PRO A 14 -17.49 6.09 -2.78
CA PRO A 14 -17.74 5.06 -1.78
C PRO A 14 -18.07 3.71 -2.44
N ASP A 15 -17.78 2.60 -1.75
CA ASP A 15 -17.95 1.23 -2.26
C ASP A 15 -19.33 0.96 -2.88
N ALA A 16 -20.42 1.40 -2.22
CA ALA A 16 -21.78 1.20 -2.72
C ALA A 16 -22.00 1.93 -4.06
N ALA A 17 -21.55 3.18 -4.15
CA ALA A 17 -21.69 3.97 -5.37
C ALA A 17 -20.83 3.41 -6.52
N SER A 18 -19.61 2.93 -6.23
CA SER A 18 -18.79 2.25 -7.24
C SER A 18 -19.49 1.01 -7.79
N LYS A 19 -20.09 0.19 -6.91
CA LYS A 19 -20.84 -1.01 -7.32
C LYS A 19 -22.08 -0.69 -8.18
N GLU A 20 -22.74 0.44 -7.93
CA GLU A 20 -23.88 0.89 -8.72
C GLU A 20 -23.47 1.46 -10.10
N VAL A 21 -22.33 2.16 -10.16
CA VAL A 21 -21.87 2.83 -11.39
C VAL A 21 -21.25 1.85 -12.38
N VAL A 22 -20.44 0.91 -11.91
CA VAL A 22 -19.67 0.00 -12.78
C VAL A 22 -20.53 -0.76 -13.79
N PRO A 23 -21.71 -1.33 -13.44
CA PRO A 23 -22.56 -2.04 -14.40
C PRO A 23 -23.15 -1.13 -15.51
N LEU A 24 -23.13 0.19 -15.31
CA LEU A 24 -23.65 1.17 -16.29
C LEU A 24 -22.57 1.63 -17.30
N LEU A 25 -21.35 1.20 -17.11
CA LEU A 25 -20.22 1.58 -17.97
C LEU A 25 -20.12 0.66 -19.19
N ARG A 26 -19.76 1.26 -20.33
CA ARG A 26 -19.41 0.46 -21.50
C ARG A 26 -18.22 -0.46 -21.18
N PRO A 27 -18.17 -1.67 -21.76
CA PRO A 27 -17.08 -2.62 -21.48
C PRO A 27 -15.69 -2.09 -21.86
N ASP A 28 -15.59 -1.24 -22.88
CA ASP A 28 -14.37 -0.70 -23.46
C ASP A 28 -13.82 0.54 -22.71
N VAL A 29 -14.61 1.20 -21.88
CA VAL A 29 -14.11 2.29 -21.04
C VAL A 29 -13.18 1.71 -19.97
N LYS A 30 -11.93 2.14 -19.95
CA LYS A 30 -10.96 1.76 -18.92
C LYS A 30 -11.33 2.39 -17.57
N VAL A 31 -11.27 1.64 -16.48
CA VAL A 31 -11.66 2.12 -15.15
C VAL A 31 -10.61 1.80 -14.12
N LEU A 32 -10.22 2.81 -13.34
CA LEU A 32 -9.46 2.69 -12.11
C LEU A 32 -10.41 3.04 -10.95
N ASP A 33 -10.66 2.07 -10.06
CA ASP A 33 -11.51 2.26 -8.88
C ASP A 33 -10.66 2.35 -7.61
N THR A 34 -10.86 3.39 -6.82
CA THR A 34 -10.10 3.63 -5.59
C THR A 34 -10.79 3.11 -4.33
N SER A 35 -12.02 2.61 -4.46
CA SER A 35 -12.78 2.05 -3.34
C SER A 35 -12.23 0.67 -2.90
N THR A 36 -12.78 0.10 -1.83
CA THR A 36 -12.45 -1.27 -1.43
C THR A 36 -13.30 -2.32 -2.16
N ALA A 37 -14.29 -1.88 -2.95
CA ALA A 37 -15.33 -2.73 -3.54
C ALA A 37 -14.79 -3.86 -4.43
N PHE A 38 -13.69 -3.60 -5.14
CA PHE A 38 -13.19 -4.48 -6.19
C PHE A 38 -11.76 -4.99 -5.97
N ARG A 39 -11.09 -4.62 -4.88
CA ARG A 39 -9.69 -5.00 -4.62
C ARG A 39 -9.47 -6.50 -4.49
N THR A 40 -10.51 -7.24 -4.15
CA THR A 40 -10.48 -8.71 -4.05
C THR A 40 -11.41 -9.41 -5.06
N ASP A 41 -12.00 -8.66 -5.99
CA ASP A 41 -12.85 -9.20 -7.06
C ASP A 41 -11.96 -9.89 -8.12
N PRO A 42 -12.24 -11.16 -8.51
CA PRO A 42 -11.44 -11.88 -9.50
C PRO A 42 -11.54 -11.28 -10.93
N ASN A 43 -12.55 -10.47 -11.21
CA ASN A 43 -12.75 -9.82 -12.50
C ASN A 43 -12.00 -8.47 -12.61
N TRP A 44 -11.35 -8.04 -11.53
CA TRP A 44 -10.56 -6.82 -11.48
C TRP A 44 -9.09 -7.12 -11.29
N VAL A 45 -8.25 -6.40 -12.03
CA VAL A 45 -6.80 -6.49 -11.86
C VAL A 45 -6.40 -5.61 -10.67
N TYR A 46 -5.64 -6.16 -9.74
CA TYR A 46 -5.13 -5.39 -8.59
C TYR A 46 -4.02 -4.43 -9.04
N GLY A 47 -4.16 -3.16 -8.74
CA GLY A 47 -3.33 -2.06 -9.26
C GLY A 47 -1.98 -1.89 -8.57
N PHE A 48 -1.16 -2.94 -8.47
CA PHE A 48 0.18 -2.89 -7.90
C PHE A 48 1.20 -3.43 -8.91
N PRO A 49 1.72 -2.59 -9.83
CA PRO A 49 2.50 -3.01 -11.00
C PRO A 49 3.76 -3.82 -10.68
N GLU A 50 4.40 -3.55 -9.55
CA GLU A 50 5.67 -4.15 -9.16
C GLU A 50 5.55 -5.60 -8.68
N LEU A 51 4.34 -6.09 -8.42
CA LEU A 51 4.14 -7.51 -8.14
C LEU A 51 4.37 -8.32 -9.43
N ARG A 52 4.98 -9.49 -9.27
CA ARG A 52 5.38 -10.35 -10.39
C ARG A 52 4.24 -10.60 -11.38
N GLY A 53 4.47 -10.26 -12.65
CA GLY A 53 3.50 -10.41 -13.74
C GLY A 53 2.30 -9.45 -13.70
N GLN A 54 2.21 -8.57 -12.70
CA GLN A 54 1.07 -7.68 -12.52
C GLN A 54 1.08 -6.52 -13.52
N LYS A 55 2.26 -6.01 -13.86
CA LYS A 55 2.44 -4.94 -14.86
C LYS A 55 1.78 -5.28 -16.21
N GLU A 56 2.00 -6.48 -16.70
CA GLU A 56 1.39 -6.91 -17.98
C GLU A 56 -0.12 -7.13 -17.87
N LYS A 57 -0.61 -7.58 -16.70
CA LYS A 57 -2.05 -7.68 -16.47
C LYS A 57 -2.71 -6.31 -16.48
N ILE A 58 -2.09 -5.29 -15.85
CA ILE A 58 -2.60 -3.92 -15.79
C ILE A 58 -2.63 -3.29 -17.20
N LYS A 59 -1.58 -3.45 -18.01
CA LYS A 59 -1.53 -2.95 -19.39
C LYS A 59 -2.73 -3.42 -20.23
N ASN A 60 -3.13 -4.67 -20.05
CA ASN A 60 -4.19 -5.31 -20.81
C ASN A 60 -5.58 -5.23 -20.16
N ALA A 61 -5.70 -4.60 -18.99
CA ALA A 61 -6.94 -4.53 -18.24
C ALA A 61 -7.85 -3.40 -18.68
N CYS A 62 -9.17 -3.63 -18.64
CA CYS A 62 -10.18 -2.57 -18.64
C CYS A 62 -10.62 -2.17 -17.23
N ARG A 63 -10.32 -2.98 -16.22
CA ARG A 63 -10.78 -2.79 -14.83
C ARG A 63 -9.59 -2.99 -13.89
N VAL A 64 -9.18 -1.93 -13.20
CA VAL A 64 -8.08 -1.95 -12.22
C VAL A 64 -8.58 -1.42 -10.89
N ALA A 65 -8.39 -2.20 -9.82
CA ALA A 65 -8.66 -1.80 -8.45
C ALA A 65 -7.40 -1.22 -7.82
N VAL A 66 -7.42 0.06 -7.49
CA VAL A 66 -6.29 0.76 -6.85
C VAL A 66 -6.14 0.29 -5.41
N PRO A 67 -4.93 -0.10 -4.97
CA PRO A 67 -4.66 -0.57 -3.62
C PRO A 67 -5.04 0.41 -2.51
N GLY A 68 -5.33 -0.12 -1.32
CA GLY A 68 -5.37 0.70 -0.11
C GLY A 68 -3.97 0.98 0.42
N CYS A 69 -3.76 2.17 0.97
CA CYS A 69 -2.44 2.62 1.39
C CYS A 69 -1.74 1.66 2.38
N TYR A 70 -2.37 1.29 3.49
CA TYR A 70 -1.80 0.33 4.43
C TYR A 70 -1.57 -1.06 3.81
N ALA A 71 -2.48 -1.47 2.91
CA ALA A 71 -2.34 -2.74 2.22
C ALA A 71 -1.15 -2.73 1.26
N SER A 72 -0.91 -1.62 0.54
CA SER A 72 0.28 -1.47 -0.31
C SER A 72 1.57 -1.74 0.47
N GLY A 73 1.70 -1.15 1.67
CA GLY A 73 2.88 -1.35 2.51
C GLY A 73 3.04 -2.79 2.99
N PHE A 74 1.98 -3.45 3.44
CA PHE A 74 2.05 -4.84 3.88
C PHE A 74 2.30 -5.81 2.72
N ILE A 75 1.58 -5.63 1.63
CA ILE A 75 1.67 -6.50 0.43
C ILE A 75 3.05 -6.39 -0.22
N SER A 76 3.65 -5.20 -0.26
CA SER A 76 5.00 -5.00 -0.81
C SER A 76 6.07 -5.84 -0.10
N ILE A 77 5.86 -6.18 1.16
CA ILE A 77 6.74 -7.03 1.96
C ILE A 77 6.32 -8.50 1.83
N MET A 78 5.06 -8.79 2.14
CA MET A 78 4.63 -10.17 2.36
C MET A 78 4.39 -10.96 1.07
N ARG A 79 3.88 -10.33 0.01
CA ARG A 79 3.65 -11.03 -1.26
C ARG A 79 4.94 -11.63 -1.85
N PRO A 80 6.04 -10.88 -1.98
CA PRO A 80 7.32 -11.45 -2.42
C PRO A 80 7.81 -12.60 -1.54
N LEU A 81 7.74 -12.43 -0.22
CA LEU A 81 8.25 -13.45 0.71
C LEU A 81 7.47 -14.76 0.63
N VAL A 82 6.14 -14.69 0.48
CA VAL A 82 5.30 -15.88 0.28
C VAL A 82 5.60 -16.54 -1.07
N GLU A 83 5.72 -15.77 -2.15
CA GLU A 83 6.03 -16.30 -3.49
C GLU A 83 7.42 -16.94 -3.58
N LEU A 84 8.37 -16.43 -2.81
CA LEU A 84 9.74 -16.97 -2.75
C LEU A 84 9.89 -18.13 -1.75
N GLY A 85 8.83 -18.50 -1.03
CA GLY A 85 8.89 -19.52 0.03
C GLY A 85 9.72 -19.09 1.24
N LEU A 86 9.85 -17.78 1.48
CA LEU A 86 10.57 -17.18 2.62
C LEU A 86 9.63 -16.81 3.77
N ALA A 87 8.32 -16.89 3.52
CA ALA A 87 7.26 -16.74 4.51
C ALA A 87 6.20 -17.84 4.31
N GLY A 88 5.78 -18.48 5.39
CA GLY A 88 4.73 -19.51 5.34
C GLY A 88 3.36 -18.90 5.10
N ALA A 89 2.64 -19.33 4.05
CA ALA A 89 1.29 -18.84 3.75
C ALA A 89 0.28 -19.13 4.89
N GLY A 90 0.52 -20.15 5.68
CA GLY A 90 -0.33 -20.56 6.82
C GLY A 90 0.02 -19.89 8.15
N ASP A 91 1.15 -19.17 8.21
CA ASP A 91 1.62 -18.55 9.45
C ASP A 91 0.82 -17.29 9.79
N PHE A 92 0.88 -16.88 11.05
CA PHE A 92 0.26 -15.65 11.53
C PHE A 92 1.26 -14.51 11.52
N TYR A 93 0.88 -13.42 10.87
CA TYR A 93 1.68 -12.20 10.80
C TYR A 93 0.98 -11.03 11.48
N SER A 94 1.76 -10.06 11.91
CA SER A 94 1.26 -8.80 12.43
C SER A 94 1.91 -7.63 11.71
N CYS A 95 1.23 -6.50 11.69
CA CYS A 95 1.82 -5.25 11.21
C CYS A 95 1.23 -4.04 11.92
N THR A 96 2.06 -3.00 12.04
CA THR A 96 1.63 -1.69 12.50
C THR A 96 1.78 -0.71 11.35
N GLY A 97 0.72 0.03 11.03
CA GLY A 97 0.76 1.08 10.01
C GLY A 97 0.63 2.44 10.67
N ILE A 98 1.63 3.31 10.48
CA ILE A 98 1.64 4.69 11.00
C ILE A 98 1.43 5.63 9.82
N SER A 99 0.45 6.52 9.89
CA SER A 99 0.05 7.38 8.78
C SER A 99 -0.31 8.78 9.24
N GLY A 100 -0.09 9.75 8.34
CA GLY A 100 -0.69 11.07 8.46
C GLY A 100 -2.24 11.03 8.37
N TYR A 101 -2.88 12.10 8.88
CA TYR A 101 -4.34 12.16 8.99
C TYR A 101 -5.08 12.25 7.64
N SER A 102 -4.40 12.64 6.57
CA SER A 102 -5.01 12.69 5.22
C SER A 102 -5.59 11.34 4.77
N GLY A 103 -5.03 10.22 5.27
CA GLY A 103 -5.53 8.88 4.99
C GLY A 103 -6.96 8.59 5.48
N GLY A 104 -7.47 9.39 6.43
CA GLY A 104 -8.84 9.30 6.93
C GLY A 104 -9.87 10.07 6.10
N GLY A 105 -9.44 10.76 5.03
CA GLY A 105 -10.31 11.51 4.12
C GLY A 105 -10.82 12.82 4.71
N LYS A 106 -11.74 13.47 3.97
CA LYS A 106 -12.19 14.83 4.23
C LYS A 106 -12.60 15.14 5.67
N LYS A 107 -13.30 14.21 6.34
CA LYS A 107 -13.75 14.42 7.71
C LYS A 107 -12.58 14.51 8.68
N MET A 108 -11.64 13.57 8.58
CA MET A 108 -10.46 13.55 9.45
C MET A 108 -9.56 14.76 9.19
N ILE A 109 -9.36 15.14 7.93
CA ILE A 109 -8.62 16.36 7.56
C ILE A 109 -9.26 17.57 8.24
N ALA A 110 -10.58 17.74 8.13
CA ALA A 110 -11.29 18.85 8.75
C ALA A 110 -11.17 18.86 10.28
N ASP A 111 -11.15 17.68 10.93
CA ASP A 111 -10.96 17.58 12.38
C ASP A 111 -9.55 18.03 12.81
N TYR A 112 -8.51 17.63 12.05
CA TYR A 112 -7.12 17.97 12.36
C TYR A 112 -6.75 19.42 12.00
N GLU A 113 -7.31 19.96 10.93
CA GLU A 113 -7.04 21.31 10.42
C GLU A 113 -8.06 22.38 10.89
N SER A 114 -8.97 22.01 11.80
CA SER A 114 -9.97 22.92 12.33
C SER A 114 -9.32 24.15 12.97
N PRO A 115 -9.71 25.37 12.58
CA PRO A 115 -9.24 26.60 13.25
C PRO A 115 -9.66 26.67 14.73
N ASP A 116 -10.72 25.92 15.10
CA ASP A 116 -11.23 25.85 16.47
C ASP A 116 -10.57 24.72 17.27
N ARG A 117 -9.56 24.03 16.73
CA ARG A 117 -8.81 22.97 17.43
C ARG A 117 -8.11 23.56 18.64
N PRO A 118 -8.40 23.08 19.86
CA PRO A 118 -7.73 23.59 21.07
C PRO A 118 -6.23 23.31 21.04
N ALA A 119 -5.45 24.22 21.60
CA ALA A 119 -4.06 23.92 21.97
C ALA A 119 -4.04 22.71 22.93
N HIS A 120 -3.08 21.81 22.77
CA HIS A 120 -2.99 20.56 23.54
C HIS A 120 -4.23 19.66 23.38
N SER A 121 -4.70 19.53 22.15
CA SER A 121 -5.78 18.63 21.79
C SER A 121 -5.33 17.16 21.89
N LYS A 122 -6.28 16.26 22.18
CA LYS A 122 -6.02 14.80 22.03
C LYS A 122 -5.57 14.38 20.63
N LEU A 123 -5.78 15.22 19.62
CA LEU A 123 -5.33 14.98 18.24
C LEU A 123 -3.81 15.17 18.08
N ASP A 124 -3.14 15.81 19.05
CA ASP A 124 -1.67 15.96 19.04
C ASP A 124 -0.95 14.64 19.30
N ALA A 125 -1.64 13.66 19.89
CA ALA A 125 -1.10 12.33 20.18
C ALA A 125 -1.41 11.32 19.08
N PRO A 126 -0.50 10.37 18.78
CA PRO A 126 -0.80 9.25 17.90
C PRO A 126 -2.02 8.46 18.38
N LYS A 127 -2.93 8.14 17.47
CA LYS A 127 -4.17 7.43 17.76
C LYS A 127 -4.19 6.06 17.09
N SER A 128 -4.13 5.00 17.87
CA SER A 128 -4.45 3.65 17.41
C SER A 128 -5.95 3.50 17.21
N TYR A 129 -6.37 2.86 16.12
CA TYR A 129 -7.79 2.61 15.84
C TYR A 129 -7.96 1.22 15.22
N GLY A 130 -9.20 0.82 14.89
CA GLY A 130 -9.44 -0.51 14.31
C GLY A 130 -9.03 -1.68 15.22
N LEU A 131 -9.01 -1.49 16.53
CA LEU A 131 -8.53 -2.46 17.54
C LEU A 131 -9.41 -3.72 17.64
N SER A 132 -10.57 -3.73 16.97
CA SER A 132 -11.38 -4.95 16.77
C SER A 132 -10.80 -5.90 15.73
N LEU A 133 -9.66 -5.58 15.10
CA LEU A 133 -9.02 -6.35 14.02
C LEU A 133 -9.96 -6.62 12.84
N ALA A 134 -10.82 -5.65 12.51
CA ALA A 134 -11.79 -5.72 11.42
C ALA A 134 -11.61 -4.56 10.41
N HIS A 135 -10.37 -4.15 10.15
CA HIS A 135 -10.08 -3.07 9.22
C HIS A 135 -10.41 -3.47 7.77
N LYS A 136 -10.97 -2.52 7.00
CA LYS A 136 -11.40 -2.74 5.60
C LYS A 136 -10.28 -3.18 4.63
N HIS A 137 -9.00 -2.99 4.98
CA HIS A 137 -7.85 -3.45 4.18
C HIS A 137 -7.45 -4.91 4.44
N LEU A 138 -7.97 -5.56 5.48
CA LEU A 138 -7.57 -6.94 5.81
C LEU A 138 -7.87 -7.95 4.69
N PRO A 139 -9.03 -7.91 3.99
CA PRO A 139 -9.29 -8.84 2.91
C PRO A 139 -8.28 -8.74 1.76
N GLU A 140 -7.87 -7.51 1.37
CA GLU A 140 -6.85 -7.33 0.33
C GLU A 140 -5.45 -7.72 0.82
N MET A 141 -5.07 -7.36 2.07
CA MET A 141 -3.80 -7.80 2.67
C MET A 141 -3.68 -9.33 2.64
N GLN A 142 -4.71 -10.04 3.08
CA GLN A 142 -4.73 -11.51 3.09
C GLN A 142 -4.66 -12.08 1.67
N LYS A 143 -5.60 -11.71 0.82
CA LYS A 143 -5.76 -12.32 -0.51
C LYS A 143 -4.58 -12.04 -1.42
N ILE A 144 -4.14 -10.79 -1.50
CA ILE A 144 -3.08 -10.38 -2.42
C ILE A 144 -1.71 -10.87 -1.96
N SER A 145 -1.46 -10.93 -0.66
CA SER A 145 -0.21 -11.53 -0.14
C SER A 145 -0.18 -13.06 -0.27
N GLY A 146 -1.33 -13.71 -0.53
CA GLY A 146 -1.40 -15.16 -0.61
C GLY A 146 -1.43 -15.86 0.75
N LEU A 147 -1.86 -15.17 1.80
CA LEU A 147 -1.94 -15.70 3.16
C LEU A 147 -3.25 -16.45 3.40
N ALA A 148 -3.20 -17.52 4.18
CA ALA A 148 -4.39 -18.23 4.64
C ALA A 148 -5.16 -17.46 5.71
N ASN A 149 -4.47 -16.63 6.50
CA ASN A 149 -5.03 -15.84 7.59
C ASN A 149 -4.80 -14.35 7.37
N PRO A 150 -5.76 -13.48 7.73
CA PRO A 150 -5.51 -12.04 7.73
C PRO A 150 -4.46 -11.69 8.80
N PRO A 151 -3.60 -10.68 8.57
CA PRO A 151 -2.66 -10.24 9.59
C PRO A 151 -3.36 -9.56 10.77
N ALA A 152 -2.75 -9.61 11.95
CA ALA A 152 -3.11 -8.74 13.06
C ALA A 152 -2.60 -7.33 12.74
N PHE A 153 -3.50 -6.45 12.33
CA PHE A 153 -3.16 -5.11 11.85
C PHE A 153 -3.58 -4.03 12.84
N VAL A 154 -2.63 -3.18 13.22
CA VAL A 154 -2.84 -2.03 14.10
C VAL A 154 -2.56 -0.74 13.32
N PRO A 155 -3.58 -0.04 12.80
CA PRO A 155 -3.40 1.28 12.21
C PRO A 155 -3.26 2.36 13.28
N VAL A 156 -2.34 3.31 13.02
CA VAL A 156 -2.09 4.49 13.86
C VAL A 156 -2.14 5.74 12.97
N VAL A 157 -2.93 6.72 13.37
CA VAL A 157 -2.93 8.04 12.74
C VAL A 157 -2.21 9.04 13.63
N CYS A 158 -1.40 9.91 13.01
CA CYS A 158 -0.58 10.90 13.68
C CYS A 158 -0.89 12.31 13.16
N ASP A 159 -0.46 13.32 13.92
CA ASP A 159 -0.69 14.73 13.63
C ASP A 159 0.32 15.30 12.62
N TYR A 160 0.29 14.76 11.41
CA TYR A 160 0.91 15.32 10.21
C TYR A 160 0.06 14.95 8.99
N TYR A 161 0.14 15.74 7.93
CA TYR A 161 -0.76 15.61 6.78
C TYR A 161 -0.60 14.30 6.03
N SER A 162 0.57 14.03 5.47
CA SER A 162 0.84 12.84 4.64
C SER A 162 2.17 12.18 4.96
N GLY A 163 2.32 10.95 4.50
CA GLY A 163 3.42 10.05 4.78
C GLY A 163 2.94 8.82 5.56
N MET A 164 3.61 7.70 5.34
CA MET A 164 3.21 6.41 5.92
C MET A 164 4.39 5.48 6.05
N GLN A 165 4.39 4.69 7.12
CA GLN A 165 5.21 3.48 7.22
C GLN A 165 4.36 2.30 7.68
N VAL A 166 4.68 1.12 7.18
CA VAL A 166 4.14 -0.15 7.67
C VAL A 166 5.29 -1.00 8.16
N LEU A 167 5.23 -1.36 9.45
CA LEU A 167 6.22 -2.18 10.14
C LEU A 167 5.69 -3.60 10.27
N VAL A 168 6.49 -4.58 9.85
CA VAL A 168 6.18 -6.00 9.94
C VAL A 168 7.28 -6.69 10.75
N PRO A 169 7.04 -7.02 12.03
CA PRO A 169 7.90 -7.91 12.78
C PRO A 169 7.94 -9.28 12.09
N PHE A 170 9.12 -9.83 11.87
CA PHE A 170 9.29 -11.02 11.07
C PHE A 170 10.34 -11.96 11.66
N GLN A 171 10.07 -13.26 11.62
CA GLN A 171 11.03 -14.30 12.00
C GLN A 171 11.54 -15.00 10.73
N PRO A 172 12.83 -14.88 10.39
CA PRO A 172 13.37 -15.40 9.13
C PRO A 172 13.66 -16.90 9.18
N VAL A 173 12.65 -17.69 9.57
CA VAL A 173 12.76 -19.15 9.76
C VAL A 173 13.03 -19.94 8.48
N TRP A 174 12.70 -19.38 7.31
CA TRP A 174 12.80 -20.01 5.99
C TRP A 174 14.04 -19.60 5.21
N GLY A 175 15.18 -19.47 5.86
CA GLY A 175 16.43 -19.25 5.16
C GLY A 175 17.34 -18.15 5.69
N GLY A 176 16.97 -17.51 6.81
CA GLY A 176 17.75 -16.46 7.45
C GLY A 176 17.52 -15.06 6.90
N ALA A 177 17.98 -14.06 7.62
CA ALA A 177 17.75 -12.64 7.34
C ALA A 177 18.37 -12.19 6.01
N GLU A 178 19.56 -12.67 5.69
CA GLU A 178 20.28 -12.36 4.44
C GLU A 178 19.46 -12.80 3.23
N LYS A 179 18.85 -13.99 3.30
CA LYS A 179 18.06 -14.52 2.19
C LYS A 179 16.74 -13.77 2.03
N VAL A 180 16.14 -13.32 3.13
CA VAL A 180 14.95 -12.47 3.11
C VAL A 180 15.24 -11.13 2.44
N ALA A 181 16.32 -10.45 2.86
CA ALA A 181 16.72 -9.16 2.29
C ALA A 181 17.11 -9.28 0.81
N ALA A 182 17.92 -10.28 0.46
CA ALA A 182 18.32 -10.55 -0.93
C ALA A 182 17.10 -10.90 -1.80
N GLY A 183 16.15 -11.66 -1.27
CA GLY A 183 14.93 -12.01 -1.98
C GLY A 183 14.05 -10.80 -2.32
N LEU A 184 13.90 -9.87 -1.38
CA LEU A 184 13.20 -8.60 -1.62
C LEU A 184 13.93 -7.74 -2.66
N ALA A 185 15.26 -7.60 -2.54
CA ALA A 185 16.07 -6.83 -3.48
C ALA A 185 15.99 -7.40 -4.90
N GLU A 186 16.07 -8.72 -5.06
CA GLU A 186 15.93 -9.40 -6.34
C GLU A 186 14.51 -9.27 -6.92
N TYR A 187 13.49 -9.39 -6.07
CA TYR A 187 12.10 -9.30 -6.51
C TYR A 187 11.77 -7.93 -7.11
N TYR A 188 12.33 -6.85 -6.54
CA TYR A 188 12.08 -5.47 -6.94
C TYR A 188 13.22 -4.83 -7.75
N ARG A 189 14.19 -5.61 -8.26
CA ARG A 189 15.35 -5.08 -9.01
C ARG A 189 14.96 -4.12 -10.13
N ASP A 190 13.92 -4.45 -10.87
CA ASP A 190 13.45 -3.68 -12.04
C ASP A 190 12.20 -2.85 -11.74
N ALA A 191 11.88 -2.64 -10.47
CA ALA A 191 10.72 -1.85 -10.06
C ALA A 191 10.96 -0.36 -10.30
N ALA A 192 10.01 0.31 -10.96
CA ALA A 192 10.15 1.72 -11.30
C ALA A 192 10.03 2.66 -10.09
N THR A 193 9.24 2.27 -9.08
CA THR A 193 8.89 3.13 -7.93
C THR A 193 9.16 2.51 -6.57
N ILE A 194 9.81 1.33 -6.51
CA ILE A 194 10.21 0.69 -5.24
C ILE A 194 11.72 0.56 -5.19
N LYS A 195 12.31 1.07 -4.11
CA LYS A 195 13.73 0.88 -3.76
C LYS A 195 13.83 -0.03 -2.56
N VAL A 196 14.71 -1.04 -2.63
CA VAL A 196 15.03 -1.92 -1.50
C VAL A 196 16.41 -1.57 -0.97
N HIS A 197 16.51 -1.28 0.32
CA HIS A 197 17.77 -1.00 1.01
C HIS A 197 18.47 -2.30 1.43
N ALA A 198 19.78 -2.23 1.60
CA ALA A 198 20.57 -3.38 2.08
C ALA A 198 20.15 -3.79 3.50
N LEU A 199 20.36 -5.05 3.85
CA LEU A 199 20.15 -5.53 5.22
C LEU A 199 20.99 -4.72 6.21
N ASN A 200 20.38 -4.20 7.26
CA ASN A 200 21.02 -3.36 8.28
C ASN A 200 21.69 -2.09 7.71
N GLU A 201 21.22 -1.57 6.57
CA GLU A 201 21.69 -0.28 6.09
C GLU A 201 21.49 0.78 7.19
N PRO A 202 22.50 1.64 7.45
CA PRO A 202 22.37 2.67 8.49
C PRO A 202 21.14 3.54 8.27
N LEU A 203 20.28 3.62 9.29
CA LEU A 203 19.06 4.44 9.21
C LEU A 203 19.40 5.92 9.44
N PRO A 204 18.72 6.85 8.75
CA PRO A 204 18.84 8.28 9.04
C PRO A 204 18.54 8.55 10.52
N GLU A 205 19.41 9.29 11.20
CA GLU A 205 19.22 9.67 12.62
C GLU A 205 18.84 8.50 13.55
N ASN A 206 19.32 7.28 13.24
CA ASN A 206 18.99 6.04 13.93
C ASN A 206 17.50 5.64 13.91
N GLY A 207 16.73 6.13 12.94
CA GLY A 207 15.30 5.81 12.80
C GLY A 207 14.71 6.21 11.45
N LEU A 208 13.42 5.94 11.28
CA LEU A 208 12.66 6.31 10.09
C LEU A 208 11.48 7.17 10.51
N TYR A 209 11.44 8.39 10.02
CA TYR A 209 10.25 9.22 10.17
C TYR A 209 9.19 8.78 9.17
N SER A 210 7.98 8.53 9.65
CA SER A 210 6.88 8.01 8.81
C SER A 210 6.42 8.98 7.72
N ASN A 211 6.80 10.25 7.79
CA ASN A 211 6.53 11.28 6.78
C ASN A 211 7.74 11.60 5.88
N ALA A 212 8.85 10.85 5.98
CA ALA A 212 10.06 11.16 5.21
C ALA A 212 9.88 11.08 3.68
N MET A 213 8.89 10.29 3.22
CA MET A 213 8.56 10.16 1.79
C MET A 213 7.31 10.95 1.40
N ALA A 214 6.82 11.86 2.26
CA ALA A 214 5.66 12.69 1.96
C ALA A 214 5.85 13.52 0.68
N GLY A 215 4.84 13.55 -0.19
CA GLY A 215 4.89 14.25 -1.47
C GLY A 215 5.58 13.48 -2.60
N THR A 216 5.95 12.21 -2.40
CA THR A 216 6.56 11.38 -3.46
C THR A 216 5.65 10.21 -3.85
N ASP A 217 5.84 9.69 -5.06
CA ASP A 217 5.14 8.51 -5.57
C ASP A 217 5.99 7.23 -5.49
N ARG A 218 7.00 7.25 -4.63
CA ARG A 218 7.96 6.16 -4.43
C ARG A 218 7.73 5.44 -3.11
N MET A 219 8.27 4.23 -3.02
CA MET A 219 8.27 3.42 -1.80
C MET A 219 9.70 2.93 -1.54
N GLU A 220 10.11 2.96 -0.29
CA GLU A 220 11.38 2.39 0.16
C GLU A 220 11.12 1.23 1.12
N LEU A 221 11.85 0.13 0.92
CA LEU A 221 11.79 -1.05 1.79
C LEU A 221 13.09 -1.18 2.56
N TYR A 222 12.98 -1.29 3.87
CA TYR A 222 14.09 -1.49 4.81
C TYR A 222 13.97 -2.83 5.51
N SER A 223 15.09 -3.45 5.80
CA SER A 223 15.19 -4.67 6.58
C SER A 223 16.30 -4.56 7.60
N THR A 224 15.97 -4.84 8.85
CA THR A 224 16.94 -4.93 9.96
C THR A 224 16.80 -6.27 10.65
N VAL A 225 17.87 -6.76 11.25
CA VAL A 225 17.89 -8.00 12.03
C VAL A 225 18.63 -7.79 13.33
N ASN A 226 18.17 -8.44 14.41
CA ASN A 226 18.83 -8.41 15.70
C ASN A 226 20.17 -9.18 15.67
N ALA A 227 20.98 -9.03 16.73
CA ALA A 227 22.30 -9.68 16.81
C ALA A 227 22.23 -11.21 16.83
N ALA A 228 21.13 -11.80 17.24
CA ALA A 228 20.91 -13.25 17.25
C ALA A 228 20.53 -13.80 15.85
N GLY A 229 20.12 -12.94 14.93
CA GLY A 229 19.72 -13.34 13.57
C GLY A 229 18.31 -13.94 13.47
N ASP A 230 17.55 -13.97 14.55
CA ASP A 230 16.26 -14.67 14.66
C ASP A 230 15.02 -13.75 14.60
N GLN A 231 15.20 -12.43 14.68
CA GLN A 231 14.13 -11.43 14.59
C GLN A 231 14.51 -10.30 13.65
N MET A 232 13.63 -10.03 12.71
CA MET A 232 13.74 -8.92 11.75
C MET A 232 12.63 -7.90 11.96
N MET A 233 12.94 -6.67 11.58
CA MET A 233 11.93 -5.66 11.29
C MET A 233 11.98 -5.33 9.81
N LEU A 234 10.87 -5.57 9.11
CA LEU A 234 10.68 -5.20 7.72
C LEU A 234 9.79 -3.95 7.68
N VAL A 235 10.22 -2.94 6.95
CA VAL A 235 9.52 -1.64 6.91
C VAL A 235 9.31 -1.23 5.47
N SER A 236 8.09 -0.82 5.12
CA SER A 236 7.81 -0.05 3.92
C SER A 236 7.54 1.40 4.30
N LEU A 237 8.20 2.33 3.63
CA LEU A 237 8.13 3.77 3.84
C LEU A 237 7.72 4.45 2.54
N PHE A 238 6.64 5.25 2.55
CA PHE A 238 6.06 5.88 1.35
C PHE A 238 5.04 6.96 1.72
N ASP A 239 4.51 7.69 0.75
CA ASP A 239 3.39 8.60 0.97
C ASP A 239 2.05 7.86 0.82
N ASN A 240 1.16 8.00 1.82
CA ASN A 240 -0.19 7.42 1.80
C ASN A 240 -1.08 8.00 0.68
N LEU A 241 -0.80 9.20 0.19
CA LEU A 241 -1.48 9.83 -0.95
C LEU A 241 -0.76 9.54 -2.27
N GLY A 242 0.56 9.52 -2.30
CA GLY A 242 1.38 9.20 -3.47
C GLY A 242 1.30 7.72 -3.84
N LYS A 243 2.38 6.96 -3.57
CA LYS A 243 2.42 5.50 -3.84
C LYS A 243 1.32 4.70 -3.13
N GLY A 244 0.78 5.24 -2.03
CA GLY A 244 -0.33 4.63 -1.29
C GLY A 244 -1.72 4.84 -1.89
N SER A 245 -1.90 5.72 -2.88
CA SER A 245 -3.21 6.07 -3.44
C SER A 245 -3.12 6.64 -4.87
N SER A 246 -3.09 7.99 -5.02
CA SER A 246 -3.18 8.67 -6.32
C SER A 246 -1.99 8.38 -7.22
N GLY A 247 -0.77 8.33 -6.69
CA GLY A 247 0.42 7.96 -7.45
C GLY A 247 0.33 6.56 -8.03
N ALA A 248 -0.10 5.58 -7.23
CA ALA A 248 -0.35 4.23 -7.73
C ALA A 248 -1.44 4.20 -8.81
N ALA A 249 -2.48 5.03 -8.68
CA ALA A 249 -3.54 5.13 -9.69
C ALA A 249 -3.03 5.73 -11.00
N VAL A 250 -2.20 6.79 -10.95
CA VAL A 250 -1.57 7.41 -12.13
C VAL A 250 -0.59 6.42 -12.79
N GLN A 251 0.22 5.70 -12.00
CA GLN A 251 1.11 4.66 -12.51
C GLN A 251 0.33 3.58 -13.30
N CYS A 252 -0.78 3.11 -12.74
CA CYS A 252 -1.66 2.16 -13.43
C CYS A 252 -2.29 2.76 -14.69
N MET A 253 -2.75 4.01 -14.66
CA MET A 253 -3.27 4.73 -15.82
C MET A 253 -2.24 4.79 -16.94
N ASN A 254 -1.00 5.17 -16.64
CA ASN A 254 0.08 5.24 -17.61
C ASN A 254 0.27 3.89 -18.33
N LEU A 255 0.31 2.79 -17.56
CA LEU A 255 0.42 1.45 -18.11
C LEU A 255 -0.78 1.06 -18.99
N MET A 256 -2.01 1.35 -18.53
CA MET A 256 -3.24 1.06 -19.27
C MET A 256 -3.33 1.82 -20.58
N LEU A 257 -2.73 3.01 -20.66
CA LEU A 257 -2.70 3.86 -21.85
C LEU A 257 -1.44 3.67 -22.72
N GLY A 258 -0.53 2.78 -22.34
CA GLY A 258 0.72 2.55 -23.05
C GLY A 258 1.70 3.72 -22.96
N LEU A 259 1.59 4.54 -21.94
CA LEU A 259 2.52 5.64 -21.65
C LEU A 259 3.74 5.13 -20.85
N GLU A 260 4.75 5.99 -20.72
CA GLU A 260 5.87 5.75 -19.81
C GLU A 260 5.32 5.62 -18.37
N GLU A 261 5.75 4.56 -17.64
CA GLU A 261 5.15 4.14 -16.37
C GLU A 261 5.15 5.22 -15.31
N THR A 262 6.25 5.99 -15.21
CA THR A 262 6.45 7.02 -14.19
C THR A 262 6.10 8.43 -14.66
N LYS A 263 5.48 8.57 -15.83
CA LYS A 263 5.12 9.88 -16.37
C LYS A 263 4.23 10.67 -15.41
N GLY A 264 4.72 11.83 -14.97
CA GLY A 264 4.01 12.71 -14.05
C GLY A 264 4.03 12.25 -12.58
N LEU A 265 4.87 11.28 -12.23
CA LEU A 265 5.14 10.85 -10.86
C LEU A 265 6.46 11.45 -10.35
N GLU A 266 6.56 11.69 -9.02
CA GLU A 266 7.72 12.30 -8.34
C GLU A 266 8.48 11.28 -7.45
#